data_62c8f6a813fecb7076a9b53adf03a3d8
#
_entry.id   62c8f6a813fecb7076a9b53adf03a3d8
#
_cell.length_a   1.000
_cell.length_b   1.000
_cell.length_c   1.000
_cell.angle_alpha   90.00
_cell.angle_beta   90.00
_cell.angle_gamma   90.00
#
_symmetry.space_group_name_H-M   'P 1'
#
loop_
_entity.id
_entity.type
_entity.pdbx_description
1 polymer ?
#
loop_
_entity_poly.entity_id
_entity_poly.type
_entity_poly.pdbx_seq_one_letter_code
_entity_poly.pdbx_strand_id
1 'polypeptide(L)'
;TGHAPPSDDQRLRDLPDLYPAYGSVVSKFAANAGNGMPTFVSYPHVIADGSRTPGQHASFLGKKYDPLFIPRDPNKDDFKLPELSLPQGLSLDRMQSRRGLQTIIDKQSRMLEFSERARGLDDYYKNAFGMLNSTRVRNAFDISKEPRWLREKYGRSTYGQGCLLARRLAEAGVKFTTCYFSNIIGGRSKTNGGWDTHGFDNTRMYPIVEAYHLPITDQTLPTLIEDLDQRGMLDETLVVWMGEFGRTPKINKNASRDHWPQCYSVLLAGGDVKKGFVYGKSDKHASEPEEDAVTPEDLTATIYYLLGIDPRLHIFDTQDRPLMISSGEPVMDLIA
;
A
#
# COMPACT_ATOMS: atom_id res chain seq x y z
N THR A 1 -2.45 1.20 10.00
CA THR A 1 -2.28 2.57 10.54
C THR A 1 -1.47 2.59 11.83
N GLY A 2 -1.27 1.47 12.54
CA GLY A 2 -0.62 1.42 13.84
C GLY A 2 -1.38 2.14 14.95
N HIS A 3 -2.67 2.32 14.79
CA HIS A 3 -3.54 2.90 15.81
C HIS A 3 -4.78 2.05 15.98
N ALA A 4 -5.18 1.83 17.23
CA ALA A 4 -6.40 1.11 17.54
C ALA A 4 -7.61 1.82 16.93
N PRO A 5 -8.54 1.06 16.32
CA PRO A 5 -9.80 1.66 15.86
C PRO A 5 -10.66 2.08 17.06
N PRO A 6 -11.56 3.04 16.88
CA PRO A 6 -12.46 3.48 17.96
C PRO A 6 -13.48 2.40 18.36
N SER A 7 -13.62 1.34 17.57
CA SER A 7 -14.54 0.24 17.81
C SER A 7 -14.06 -1.00 17.05
N ASP A 8 -14.28 -2.18 17.63
CA ASP A 8 -14.06 -3.49 16.99
C ASP A 8 -15.22 -3.89 16.04
N ASP A 9 -16.14 -3.00 15.77
CA ASP A 9 -17.25 -3.28 14.85
C ASP A 9 -16.72 -3.40 13.42
N GLN A 10 -16.87 -4.58 12.83
CA GLN A 10 -16.51 -4.85 11.42
C GLN A 10 -17.19 -3.91 10.43
N ARG A 11 -18.28 -3.24 10.84
CA ARG A 11 -19.00 -2.24 10.04
C ARG A 11 -18.41 -0.84 10.15
N LEU A 12 -17.26 -0.70 10.83
CA LEU A 12 -16.57 0.58 10.93
C LEU A 12 -16.28 1.10 9.50
N ARG A 13 -16.91 2.21 9.17
CA ARG A 13 -16.75 2.82 7.84
C ARG A 13 -15.46 3.63 7.79
N ASP A 14 -14.95 3.79 6.58
CA ASP A 14 -13.87 4.73 6.31
C ASP A 14 -14.35 6.17 6.55
N LEU A 15 -14.12 6.65 7.76
CA LEU A 15 -14.52 7.98 8.21
C LEU A 15 -13.34 8.95 8.09
N PRO A 16 -13.61 10.24 7.83
CA PRO A 16 -12.55 11.23 7.63
C PRO A 16 -11.78 11.60 8.90
N ASP A 17 -12.20 11.15 10.07
CA ASP A 17 -11.57 11.37 11.38
C ASP A 17 -10.70 10.19 11.86
N LEU A 18 -10.64 9.11 11.09
CA LEU A 18 -9.77 7.98 11.38
C LEU A 18 -8.31 8.25 10.99
N TYR A 19 -7.40 7.47 11.56
CA TYR A 19 -5.98 7.58 11.24
C TYR A 19 -5.68 7.25 9.77
N PRO A 20 -4.77 8.01 9.13
CA PRO A 20 -4.40 7.83 7.73
C PRO A 20 -3.60 6.55 7.50
N ALA A 21 -3.58 6.09 6.26
CA ALA A 21 -2.70 5.03 5.79
C ALA A 21 -1.22 5.41 5.94
N TYR A 22 -0.31 4.43 6.12
CA TYR A 22 1.13 4.65 6.18
C TYR A 22 1.65 5.52 5.02
N GLY A 23 1.32 5.15 3.79
CA GLY A 23 1.74 5.89 2.60
C GLY A 23 1.19 7.32 2.53
N SER A 24 0.06 7.60 3.16
CA SER A 24 -0.49 8.96 3.28
C SER A 24 0.31 9.82 4.25
N VAL A 25 0.75 9.25 5.38
CA VAL A 25 1.67 9.90 6.31
C VAL A 25 3.01 10.15 5.62
N VAL A 26 3.57 9.15 4.93
CA VAL A 26 4.80 9.31 4.14
C VAL A 26 4.63 10.43 3.11
N SER A 27 3.48 10.51 2.43
CA SER A 27 3.21 11.57 1.45
C SER A 27 3.17 12.97 2.05
N LYS A 28 2.82 13.09 3.33
CA LYS A 28 2.82 14.37 4.03
C LYS A 28 4.24 14.85 4.35
N PHE A 29 5.13 13.93 4.72
CA PHE A 29 6.50 14.26 5.14
C PHE A 29 7.53 14.15 4.00
N ALA A 30 7.25 13.38 2.96
CA ALA A 30 8.13 13.28 1.81
C ALA A 30 8.17 14.60 1.04
N ALA A 31 9.38 15.08 0.77
CA ALA A 31 9.56 16.20 -0.14
C ALA A 31 8.97 15.86 -1.51
N ASN A 32 8.16 16.76 -2.04
CA ASN A 32 7.59 16.61 -3.39
C ASN A 32 8.76 16.59 -4.39
N ALA A 33 9.00 15.45 -5.01
CA ALA A 33 10.14 15.28 -5.93
C ALA A 33 10.05 16.16 -7.21
N GLY A 34 8.98 16.91 -7.38
CA GLY A 34 8.78 17.83 -8.50
C GLY A 34 8.73 17.20 -9.91
N ASN A 35 8.85 15.87 -9.98
CA ASN A 35 9.00 15.10 -11.23
C ASN A 35 7.69 14.49 -11.74
N GLY A 36 6.56 14.83 -11.13
CA GLY A 36 5.24 14.31 -11.48
C GLY A 36 4.96 12.87 -11.00
N MET A 37 5.90 12.22 -10.31
CA MET A 37 5.65 10.89 -9.73
C MET A 37 4.71 11.00 -8.53
N PRO A 38 3.71 10.09 -8.39
CA PRO A 38 2.94 9.99 -7.17
C PRO A 38 3.84 9.54 -6.02
N THR A 39 3.61 10.08 -4.82
CA THR A 39 4.37 9.65 -3.64
C THR A 39 3.89 8.31 -3.12
N PHE A 40 2.59 8.06 -3.20
CA PHE A 40 1.94 6.85 -2.73
C PHE A 40 1.06 6.23 -3.83
N VAL A 41 1.23 4.93 -4.07
CA VAL A 41 0.44 4.14 -5.03
C VAL A 41 -0.14 2.91 -4.34
N SER A 42 -1.41 2.59 -4.60
CA SER A 42 -2.09 1.42 -4.02
C SER A 42 -2.86 0.66 -5.10
N TYR A 43 -2.77 -0.66 -5.11
CA TYR A 43 -3.41 -1.56 -6.08
C TYR A 43 -3.44 -3.01 -5.60
N PRO A 44 -4.08 -3.91 -6.32
CA PRO A 44 -5.10 -3.70 -7.38
C PRO A 44 -6.51 -3.63 -6.80
N HIS A 45 -6.63 -3.67 -5.48
CA HIS A 45 -7.86 -3.88 -4.76
C HIS A 45 -8.01 -2.89 -3.61
N VAL A 46 -9.25 -2.49 -3.34
CA VAL A 46 -9.62 -1.81 -2.08
C VAL A 46 -10.25 -2.86 -1.19
N ILE A 47 -9.69 -3.05 0.00
CA ILE A 47 -10.26 -3.95 0.99
C ILE A 47 -11.60 -3.36 1.44
N ALA A 48 -12.64 -4.19 1.38
CA ALA A 48 -13.99 -3.81 1.77
C ALA A 48 -14.76 -5.04 2.27
N ASP A 49 -15.51 -4.86 3.34
CA ASP A 49 -16.52 -5.79 3.83
C ASP A 49 -17.83 -5.01 4.01
N GLY A 50 -18.68 -5.05 2.98
CA GLY A 50 -19.90 -4.22 2.90
C GLY A 50 -19.63 -2.71 2.75
N SER A 51 -18.55 -2.20 3.33
CA SER A 51 -18.01 -0.85 3.14
C SER A 51 -16.50 -0.88 3.06
N ARG A 52 -15.89 0.22 2.58
CA ARG A 52 -14.43 0.33 2.52
C ARG A 52 -13.84 0.22 3.93
N THR A 53 -12.85 -0.68 4.10
CA THR A 53 -12.13 -0.83 5.35
C THR A 53 -11.24 0.39 5.61
N PRO A 54 -11.21 0.95 6.82
CA PRO A 54 -10.34 2.07 7.19
C PRO A 54 -8.85 1.80 6.97
N GLY A 55 -8.04 2.86 6.98
CA GLY A 55 -6.57 2.76 6.90
C GLY A 55 -6.00 2.60 5.50
N GLN A 56 -6.79 2.81 4.44
CA GLN A 56 -6.34 2.73 3.05
C GLN A 56 -6.18 4.10 2.38
N HIS A 57 -6.59 5.17 3.05
CA HIS A 57 -6.63 6.55 2.54
C HIS A 57 -5.99 7.54 3.51
N ALA A 58 -5.94 8.80 3.08
CA ALA A 58 -5.39 9.90 3.86
C ALA A 58 -6.28 10.36 5.03
N SER A 59 -7.54 9.96 5.07
CA SER A 59 -8.49 10.30 6.13
C SER A 59 -8.45 11.81 6.45
N PHE A 60 -8.20 12.21 7.70
CA PHE A 60 -8.17 13.63 8.10
C PHE A 60 -7.03 14.45 7.47
N LEU A 61 -5.98 13.82 6.93
CA LEU A 61 -4.92 14.56 6.22
C LEU A 61 -5.40 15.17 4.90
N GLY A 62 -6.54 14.69 4.38
CA GLY A 62 -7.16 15.19 3.17
C GLY A 62 -6.65 14.54 1.88
N LYS A 63 -7.47 14.66 0.84
CA LYS A 63 -7.33 13.95 -0.45
C LYS A 63 -6.02 14.17 -1.18
N LYS A 64 -5.31 15.23 -0.92
CA LYS A 64 -4.01 15.50 -1.55
C LYS A 64 -2.96 14.44 -1.18
N TYR A 65 -3.15 13.72 -0.07
CA TYR A 65 -2.27 12.65 0.41
C TYR A 65 -2.83 11.25 0.19
N ASP A 66 -3.99 11.14 -0.50
CA ASP A 66 -4.53 9.85 -0.91
C ASP A 66 -3.58 9.12 -1.85
N PRO A 67 -3.59 7.77 -1.86
CA PRO A 67 -2.86 7.01 -2.86
C PRO A 67 -3.39 7.28 -4.28
N LEU A 68 -2.50 7.24 -5.27
CA LEU A 68 -2.93 6.92 -6.62
C LEU A 68 -3.42 5.48 -6.61
N PHE A 69 -4.73 5.30 -6.65
CA PHE A 69 -5.34 3.98 -6.63
C PHE A 69 -5.52 3.42 -8.04
N ILE A 70 -5.06 2.18 -8.25
CA ILE A 70 -5.13 1.49 -9.56
C ILE A 70 -5.98 0.22 -9.41
N PRO A 71 -7.29 0.29 -9.69
CA PRO A 71 -8.19 -0.86 -9.58
C PRO A 71 -8.10 -1.79 -10.79
N ARG A 72 -6.89 -2.13 -11.22
CA ARG A 72 -6.64 -2.94 -12.42
C ARG A 72 -5.62 -4.03 -12.13
N ASP A 73 -5.82 -5.16 -12.77
CA ASP A 73 -4.91 -6.30 -12.68
C ASP A 73 -3.66 -6.06 -13.55
N PRO A 74 -2.47 -5.92 -12.96
CA PRO A 74 -1.22 -5.73 -13.71
C PRO A 74 -0.85 -6.94 -14.60
N ASN A 75 -1.43 -8.11 -14.36
CA ASN A 75 -1.16 -9.30 -15.16
C ASN A 75 -1.87 -9.33 -16.51
N LYS A 76 -2.89 -8.51 -16.72
CA LYS A 76 -3.63 -8.46 -17.97
C LYS A 76 -2.79 -7.85 -19.10
N ASP A 77 -2.95 -8.37 -20.30
CA ASP A 77 -2.20 -7.90 -21.47
C ASP A 77 -2.58 -6.48 -21.90
N ASP A 78 -3.80 -6.07 -21.58
CA ASP A 78 -4.32 -4.71 -21.80
C ASP A 78 -4.07 -3.76 -20.63
N PHE A 79 -3.24 -4.17 -19.65
CA PHE A 79 -2.90 -3.31 -18.51
C PHE A 79 -2.26 -2.01 -19.01
N LYS A 80 -3.01 -0.96 -18.93
CA LYS A 80 -2.62 0.42 -19.19
C LYS A 80 -3.32 1.29 -18.16
N LEU A 81 -2.75 2.43 -17.87
CA LEU A 81 -3.44 3.44 -17.07
C LEU A 81 -4.13 4.44 -18.01
N PRO A 82 -5.41 4.26 -18.35
CA PRO A 82 -6.13 5.19 -19.23
C PRO A 82 -6.17 6.59 -18.63
N GLU A 83 -6.16 6.66 -17.31
CA GLU A 83 -6.11 7.91 -16.55
C GLU A 83 -4.81 8.69 -16.80
N LEU A 84 -3.74 8.02 -17.24
CA LEU A 84 -2.47 8.62 -17.66
C LEU A 84 -2.34 8.75 -19.19
N SER A 85 -3.38 8.46 -19.95
CA SER A 85 -3.45 8.67 -21.38
C SER A 85 -4.40 9.84 -21.69
N LEU A 86 -4.02 10.68 -22.63
CA LEU A 86 -4.92 11.73 -23.10
C LEU A 86 -6.11 11.10 -23.83
N PRO A 87 -7.34 11.59 -23.62
CA PRO A 87 -8.50 11.18 -24.42
C PRO A 87 -8.22 11.36 -25.91
N GLN A 88 -8.78 10.47 -26.73
CA GLN A 88 -8.63 10.58 -28.18
C GLN A 88 -9.06 11.97 -28.67
N GLY A 89 -8.20 12.61 -29.46
CA GLY A 89 -8.45 13.94 -30.02
C GLY A 89 -8.08 15.13 -29.10
N LEU A 90 -7.52 14.87 -27.89
CA LEU A 90 -7.01 15.91 -27.02
C LEU A 90 -5.48 15.93 -27.05
N SER A 91 -4.88 17.00 -27.59
CA SER A 91 -3.42 17.20 -27.52
C SER A 91 -3.02 17.82 -26.17
N LEU A 92 -1.75 17.64 -25.77
CA LEU A 92 -1.16 18.28 -24.59
C LEU A 92 -1.30 19.81 -24.65
N ASP A 93 -1.08 20.41 -25.81
CA ASP A 93 -1.19 21.86 -26.00
C ASP A 93 -2.62 22.38 -25.79
N ARG A 94 -3.63 21.63 -26.26
CA ARG A 94 -5.04 21.95 -26.00
C ARG A 94 -5.41 21.85 -24.53
N MET A 95 -4.83 20.88 -23.84
CA MET A 95 -5.07 20.69 -22.43
C MET A 95 -4.37 21.78 -21.58
N GLN A 96 -3.16 22.17 -21.96
CA GLN A 96 -2.44 23.31 -21.34
C GLN A 96 -3.17 24.64 -21.56
N SER A 97 -3.69 24.86 -22.77
CA SER A 97 -4.47 26.07 -23.10
C SER A 97 -5.78 26.15 -22.29
N ARG A 98 -6.49 25.01 -22.12
CA ARG A 98 -7.67 24.94 -21.25
C ARG A 98 -7.36 25.23 -19.81
N ARG A 99 -6.22 24.74 -19.29
CA ARG A 99 -5.78 25.02 -17.92
C ARG A 99 -5.39 26.49 -17.76
N GLY A 100 -4.74 27.09 -18.76
CA GLY A 100 -4.45 28.53 -18.77
C GLY A 100 -5.72 29.38 -18.65
N LEU A 101 -6.77 29.00 -19.40
CA LEU A 101 -8.08 29.65 -19.32
C LEU A 101 -8.74 29.43 -17.94
N GLN A 102 -8.72 28.23 -17.42
CA GLN A 102 -9.25 27.92 -16.08
C GLN A 102 -8.53 28.72 -14.99
N THR A 103 -7.20 28.80 -15.03
CA THR A 103 -6.39 29.59 -14.08
C THR A 103 -6.72 31.09 -14.16
N ILE A 104 -7.06 31.61 -15.33
CA ILE A 104 -7.48 33.01 -15.51
C ILE A 104 -8.87 33.23 -14.89
N ILE A 105 -9.80 32.30 -15.09
CA ILE A 105 -11.14 32.33 -14.50
C ILE A 105 -11.08 32.20 -12.97
N ASP A 106 -10.27 31.25 -12.46
CA ASP A 106 -10.12 30.99 -11.04
C ASP A 106 -9.45 32.18 -10.31
N LYS A 107 -8.50 32.87 -10.94
CA LYS A 107 -7.92 34.10 -10.38
C LYS A 107 -8.91 35.27 -10.25
N GLN A 108 -9.98 35.26 -11.03
CA GLN A 108 -11.07 36.27 -10.92
C GLN A 108 -12.08 35.88 -9.83
N SER A 109 -12.11 34.63 -9.39
CA SER A 109 -13.02 34.14 -8.35
C SER A 109 -12.36 34.26 -6.97
N ARG A 110 -12.50 35.41 -6.32
CA ARG A 110 -12.04 35.66 -4.93
C ARG A 110 -12.57 34.65 -3.88
N MET A 111 -13.57 33.87 -4.20
CA MET A 111 -14.14 32.85 -3.31
C MET A 111 -13.26 31.60 -3.13
N LEU A 112 -12.34 31.32 -4.07
CA LEU A 112 -11.48 30.14 -4.01
C LEU A 112 -10.24 30.33 -3.13
N GLU A 113 -9.87 31.57 -2.81
CA GLU A 113 -8.70 31.87 -1.99
C GLU A 113 -8.85 31.50 -0.49
N PHE A 114 -10.08 31.30 -0.02
CA PHE A 114 -10.39 31.10 1.41
C PHE A 114 -10.70 29.67 1.82
N SER A 115 -10.75 28.71 0.92
CA SER A 115 -11.10 27.32 1.25
C SER A 115 -9.91 26.39 1.08
N GLU A 116 -9.47 25.74 2.17
CA GLU A 116 -8.45 24.66 2.13
C GLU A 116 -8.87 23.51 1.21
N ARG A 117 -10.18 23.24 1.08
CA ARG A 117 -10.72 22.27 0.13
C ARG A 117 -10.45 22.65 -1.32
N ALA A 118 -10.55 23.94 -1.66
CA ALA A 118 -10.29 24.41 -3.02
C ALA A 118 -8.80 24.35 -3.36
N ARG A 119 -7.91 24.68 -2.41
CA ARG A 119 -6.46 24.52 -2.59
C ARG A 119 -6.05 23.06 -2.73
N GLY A 120 -6.60 22.17 -1.92
CA GLY A 120 -6.35 20.72 -2.03
C GLY A 120 -6.80 20.13 -3.37
N LEU A 121 -7.89 20.65 -3.94
CA LEU A 121 -8.37 20.23 -5.25
C LEU A 121 -7.45 20.73 -6.39
N ASP A 122 -6.94 21.95 -6.30
CA ASP A 122 -6.00 22.51 -7.30
C ASP A 122 -4.67 21.73 -7.29
N ASP A 123 -4.13 21.40 -6.12
CA ASP A 123 -2.92 20.57 -6.00
C ASP A 123 -3.14 19.14 -6.52
N TYR A 124 -4.30 18.57 -6.28
CA TYR A 124 -4.68 17.27 -6.86
C TYR A 124 -4.69 17.32 -8.40
N TYR A 125 -5.31 18.34 -8.99
CA TYR A 125 -5.31 18.52 -10.45
C TYR A 125 -3.91 18.80 -11.00
N LYS A 126 -3.08 19.57 -10.30
CA LYS A 126 -1.67 19.82 -10.70
C LYS A 126 -0.87 18.53 -10.73
N ASN A 127 -1.01 17.69 -9.70
CA ASN A 127 -0.33 16.40 -9.62
C ASN A 127 -0.81 15.44 -10.71
N ALA A 128 -2.13 15.31 -10.90
CA ALA A 128 -2.69 14.49 -11.97
C ALA A 128 -2.22 14.94 -13.36
N PHE A 129 -2.17 16.24 -13.60
CA PHE A 129 -1.67 16.80 -14.85
C PHE A 129 -0.17 16.59 -15.03
N GLY A 130 0.62 16.71 -13.96
CA GLY A 130 2.05 16.40 -13.98
C GLY A 130 2.30 14.93 -14.36
N MET A 131 1.50 14.01 -13.81
CA MET A 131 1.55 12.59 -14.14
C MET A 131 1.25 12.31 -15.61
N LEU A 132 0.19 12.92 -16.16
CA LEU A 132 -0.20 12.78 -17.58
C LEU A 132 0.90 13.22 -18.54
N ASN A 133 1.65 14.26 -18.19
CA ASN A 133 2.72 14.82 -19.02
C ASN A 133 4.06 14.09 -18.87
N SER A 134 4.24 13.30 -17.82
CA SER A 134 5.51 12.65 -17.52
C SER A 134 5.68 11.34 -18.28
N THR A 135 6.63 11.31 -19.21
CA THR A 135 7.07 10.05 -19.86
C THR A 135 7.66 9.07 -18.85
N ARG A 136 8.32 9.58 -17.81
CA ARG A 136 8.85 8.76 -16.71
C ARG A 136 7.75 8.02 -15.98
N VAL A 137 6.63 8.70 -15.65
CA VAL A 137 5.46 8.08 -15.02
C VAL A 137 4.88 7.01 -15.93
N ARG A 138 4.58 7.33 -17.20
CA ARG A 138 4.03 6.34 -18.14
C ARG A 138 4.92 5.12 -18.28
N ASN A 139 6.25 5.32 -18.34
CA ASN A 139 7.21 4.22 -18.43
C ASN A 139 7.23 3.36 -17.17
N ALA A 140 7.14 3.95 -15.98
CA ALA A 140 7.12 3.21 -14.72
C ALA A 140 5.93 2.23 -14.65
N PHE A 141 4.76 2.66 -15.12
CA PHE A 141 3.56 1.82 -15.13
C PHE A 141 3.48 0.83 -16.30
N ASP A 142 4.33 0.97 -17.30
CA ASP A 142 4.33 0.08 -18.47
C ASP A 142 5.12 -1.20 -18.19
N ILE A 143 4.44 -2.17 -17.57
CA ILE A 143 5.01 -3.47 -17.23
C ILE A 143 5.38 -4.31 -18.47
N SER A 144 4.85 -3.98 -19.65
CA SER A 144 5.17 -4.69 -20.89
C SER A 144 6.62 -4.49 -21.34
N LYS A 145 7.30 -3.47 -20.80
CA LYS A 145 8.72 -3.21 -21.04
C LYS A 145 9.65 -4.18 -20.32
N GLU A 146 9.16 -4.93 -19.35
CA GLU A 146 9.95 -5.94 -18.69
C GLU A 146 10.08 -7.19 -19.57
N PRO A 147 11.25 -7.81 -19.60
CA PRO A 147 11.48 -9.01 -20.40
C PRO A 147 10.56 -10.16 -19.93
N ARG A 148 10.14 -10.98 -20.89
CA ARG A 148 9.20 -12.07 -20.62
C ARG A 148 9.66 -12.99 -19.50
N TRP A 149 10.94 -13.36 -19.50
CA TRP A 149 11.51 -14.26 -18.48
C TRP A 149 11.39 -13.68 -17.06
N LEU A 150 11.55 -12.37 -16.88
CA LEU A 150 11.42 -11.72 -15.58
C LEU A 150 9.97 -11.70 -15.13
N ARG A 151 9.04 -11.38 -16.03
CA ARG A 151 7.61 -11.44 -15.76
C ARG A 151 7.16 -12.84 -15.35
N GLU A 152 7.72 -13.89 -15.98
CA GLU A 152 7.48 -15.29 -15.62
C GLU A 152 8.11 -15.65 -14.27
N LYS A 153 9.30 -15.15 -13.96
CA LYS A 153 9.98 -15.36 -12.69
C LYS A 153 9.16 -14.82 -11.50
N TYR A 154 8.61 -13.61 -11.63
CA TYR A 154 7.68 -13.05 -10.63
C TYR A 154 6.35 -13.83 -10.51
N GLY A 155 6.02 -14.62 -11.50
CA GLY A 155 4.73 -15.31 -11.62
C GLY A 155 3.69 -14.49 -12.39
N ARG A 156 2.99 -15.20 -13.32
CA ARG A 156 1.91 -14.63 -14.14
C ARG A 156 0.58 -14.65 -13.38
N SER A 157 0.56 -13.95 -12.24
CA SER A 157 -0.60 -13.74 -11.40
C SER A 157 -0.78 -12.24 -11.14
N THR A 158 -1.94 -11.82 -10.68
CA THR A 158 -2.20 -10.43 -10.27
C THR A 158 -1.19 -9.96 -9.23
N TYR A 159 -0.88 -10.83 -8.23
CA TYR A 159 0.07 -10.50 -7.17
C TYR A 159 1.51 -10.45 -7.70
N GLY A 160 1.95 -11.46 -8.48
CA GLY A 160 3.30 -11.49 -9.04
C GLY A 160 3.61 -10.28 -9.92
N GLN A 161 2.70 -9.95 -10.83
CA GLN A 161 2.88 -8.76 -11.67
C GLN A 161 2.66 -7.45 -10.89
N GLY A 162 1.88 -7.48 -9.79
CA GLY A 162 1.77 -6.39 -8.85
C GLY A 162 3.10 -6.10 -8.15
N CYS A 163 3.78 -7.11 -7.62
CA CYS A 163 5.09 -6.95 -7.00
C CYS A 163 6.16 -6.48 -8.01
N LEU A 164 6.13 -6.96 -9.25
CA LEU A 164 6.98 -6.43 -10.32
C LEU A 164 6.69 -4.95 -10.59
N LEU A 165 5.43 -4.54 -10.59
CA LEU A 165 5.04 -3.13 -10.70
C LEU A 165 5.56 -2.32 -9.51
N ALA A 166 5.49 -2.84 -8.27
CA ALA A 166 6.03 -2.17 -7.07
C ALA A 166 7.52 -1.88 -7.22
N ARG A 167 8.33 -2.85 -7.68
CA ARG A 167 9.75 -2.65 -7.95
C ARG A 167 9.97 -1.54 -8.99
N ARG A 168 9.23 -1.54 -10.09
CA ARG A 168 9.32 -0.50 -11.14
C ARG A 168 8.96 0.89 -10.61
N LEU A 169 7.96 0.99 -9.75
CA LEU A 169 7.55 2.23 -9.13
C LEU A 169 8.61 2.75 -8.16
N ALA A 170 9.22 1.88 -7.36
CA ALA A 170 10.35 2.24 -6.49
C ALA A 170 11.54 2.75 -7.32
N GLU A 171 11.93 2.04 -8.38
CA GLU A 171 12.98 2.46 -9.33
C GLU A 171 12.68 3.83 -9.97
N ALA A 172 11.41 4.14 -10.20
CA ALA A 172 10.98 5.44 -10.70
C ALA A 172 10.88 6.53 -9.63
N GLY A 173 11.05 6.20 -8.33
CA GLY A 173 11.09 7.14 -7.23
C GLY A 173 9.76 7.32 -6.48
N VAL A 174 8.80 6.41 -6.66
CA VAL A 174 7.61 6.31 -5.78
C VAL A 174 8.08 5.93 -4.38
N LYS A 175 7.64 6.68 -3.37
CA LYS A 175 8.14 6.52 -1.99
C LYS A 175 7.42 5.42 -1.22
N PHE A 176 6.15 5.17 -1.53
CA PHE A 176 5.36 4.16 -0.86
C PHE A 176 4.43 3.45 -1.84
N THR A 177 4.43 2.12 -1.80
CA THR A 177 3.56 1.30 -2.64
C THR A 177 2.89 0.24 -1.79
N THR A 178 1.56 0.15 -1.86
CA THR A 178 0.79 -0.95 -1.28
C THR A 178 0.31 -1.89 -2.39
N CYS A 179 0.80 -3.13 -2.36
CA CYS A 179 0.35 -4.18 -3.26
C CYS A 179 -0.46 -5.21 -2.47
N TYR A 180 -1.78 -5.19 -2.63
CA TYR A 180 -2.65 -6.13 -1.93
C TYR A 180 -2.63 -7.51 -2.60
N PHE A 181 -2.60 -8.54 -1.77
CA PHE A 181 -2.87 -9.90 -2.20
C PHE A 181 -4.37 -10.04 -2.46
N SER A 182 -4.77 -9.84 -3.69
CA SER A 182 -6.17 -9.76 -4.11
C SER A 182 -6.91 -11.08 -3.95
N ASN A 183 -8.21 -11.01 -3.69
CA ASN A 183 -9.14 -12.12 -3.68
C ASN A 183 -9.26 -12.86 -5.04
N ILE A 184 -8.85 -12.21 -6.13
CA ILE A 184 -8.79 -12.80 -7.47
C ILE A 184 -7.32 -12.98 -7.86
N ILE A 185 -6.69 -13.98 -7.30
CA ILE A 185 -5.28 -14.26 -7.53
C ILE A 185 -5.10 -14.95 -8.88
N GLY A 186 -4.85 -14.16 -9.91
CA GLY A 186 -4.59 -14.66 -11.25
C GLY A 186 -5.70 -15.54 -11.82
N GLY A 187 -6.95 -15.34 -11.41
CA GLY A 187 -8.10 -16.12 -11.86
C GLY A 187 -8.13 -17.57 -11.35
N ARG A 188 -7.22 -17.96 -10.47
CA ARG A 188 -7.11 -19.35 -9.98
C ARG A 188 -7.87 -19.59 -8.68
N SER A 189 -8.01 -18.59 -7.83
CA SER A 189 -8.83 -18.69 -6.62
C SER A 189 -10.25 -18.20 -6.92
N LYS A 190 -11.23 -19.02 -6.62
CA LYS A 190 -12.65 -18.66 -6.69
C LYS A 190 -13.16 -18.10 -5.35
N THR A 191 -12.24 -17.82 -4.42
CA THR A 191 -12.58 -17.36 -3.07
C THR A 191 -12.70 -15.85 -3.05
N ASN A 192 -13.67 -15.36 -2.32
CA ASN A 192 -13.98 -13.94 -2.19
C ASN A 192 -13.10 -13.19 -1.16
N GLY A 193 -12.00 -13.73 -0.70
CA GLY A 193 -11.30 -13.13 0.41
C GLY A 193 -9.77 -13.21 0.41
N GLY A 194 -9.13 -13.68 -0.66
CA GLY A 194 -7.68 -13.86 -0.62
C GLY A 194 -7.25 -14.78 0.53
N TRP A 195 -6.53 -14.24 1.52
CA TRP A 195 -6.12 -14.96 2.72
C TRP A 195 -7.22 -15.10 3.78
N ASP A 196 -8.37 -14.48 3.59
CA ASP A 196 -9.52 -14.55 4.49
C ASP A 196 -10.30 -15.86 4.28
N THR A 197 -9.80 -16.94 4.83
CA THR A 197 -10.28 -18.32 4.63
C THR A 197 -10.75 -18.93 5.96
N HIS A 198 -12.08 -19.01 6.15
CA HIS A 198 -12.70 -19.53 7.38
C HIS A 198 -13.34 -20.92 7.24
N GLY A 199 -13.38 -21.48 6.03
CA GLY A 199 -14.06 -22.73 5.73
C GLY A 199 -15.55 -22.59 5.41
N PHE A 200 -16.06 -21.37 5.21
CA PHE A 200 -17.38 -21.09 4.66
C PHE A 200 -17.33 -21.02 3.12
N ASP A 201 -18.41 -21.33 2.46
CA ASP A 201 -18.59 -21.14 1.00
C ASP A 201 -17.42 -21.66 0.14
N ASN A 202 -16.90 -22.85 0.46
CA ASN A 202 -15.73 -23.45 -0.17
C ASN A 202 -14.40 -22.72 0.07
N THR A 203 -14.32 -21.82 1.04
CA THR A 203 -13.09 -21.12 1.44
C THR A 203 -12.26 -21.92 2.44
N ARG A 204 -12.16 -23.24 2.27
CA ARG A 204 -11.33 -24.12 3.14
C ARG A 204 -9.88 -23.66 3.07
N MET A 205 -9.35 -23.30 4.25
CA MET A 205 -8.04 -22.69 4.38
C MET A 205 -6.93 -23.56 3.76
N TYR A 206 -6.77 -24.78 4.23
CA TYR A 206 -5.60 -25.59 3.87
C TYR A 206 -5.50 -25.91 2.38
N PRO A 207 -6.54 -26.40 1.69
CA PRO A 207 -6.46 -26.66 0.26
C PRO A 207 -6.17 -25.42 -0.59
N ILE A 208 -6.67 -24.25 -0.17
CA ILE A 208 -6.47 -23.01 -0.90
C ILE A 208 -5.06 -22.45 -0.67
N VAL A 209 -4.61 -22.47 0.59
CA VAL A 209 -3.27 -22.01 0.96
C VAL A 209 -2.22 -22.89 0.28
N GLU A 210 -2.39 -24.22 0.30
CA GLU A 210 -1.49 -25.18 -0.34
C GLU A 210 -1.47 -25.03 -1.86
N ALA A 211 -2.64 -24.94 -2.51
CA ALA A 211 -2.74 -24.95 -3.97
C ALA A 211 -2.42 -23.62 -4.64
N TYR A 212 -2.61 -22.50 -3.94
CA TYR A 212 -2.54 -21.18 -4.56
C TYR A 212 -1.73 -20.15 -3.77
N HIS A 213 -2.03 -19.93 -2.48
CA HIS A 213 -1.49 -18.79 -1.75
C HIS A 213 0.02 -18.95 -1.51
N LEU A 214 0.43 -20.08 -0.95
CA LEU A 214 1.85 -20.33 -0.69
C LEU A 214 2.67 -20.44 -1.98
N PRO A 215 2.30 -21.23 -3.00
CA PRO A 215 3.08 -21.30 -4.24
C PRO A 215 3.24 -19.95 -4.93
N ILE A 216 2.21 -19.09 -4.92
CA ILE A 216 2.29 -17.75 -5.49
C ILE A 216 3.21 -16.87 -4.64
N THR A 217 3.10 -16.94 -3.32
CA THR A 217 3.94 -16.16 -2.40
C THR A 217 5.41 -16.60 -2.49
N ASP A 218 5.67 -17.90 -2.47
CA ASP A 218 7.01 -18.48 -2.57
C ASP A 218 7.71 -18.16 -3.89
N GLN A 219 6.95 -18.01 -4.97
CA GLN A 219 7.48 -17.55 -6.24
C GLN A 219 7.75 -16.05 -6.24
N THR A 220 6.80 -15.26 -5.76
CA THR A 220 6.78 -13.81 -5.97
C THR A 220 7.66 -13.06 -4.99
N LEU A 221 7.52 -13.33 -3.68
CA LEU A 221 8.20 -12.53 -2.65
C LEU A 221 9.72 -12.70 -2.68
N PRO A 222 10.29 -13.91 -2.76
CA PRO A 222 11.73 -14.07 -2.94
C PRO A 222 12.24 -13.44 -4.25
N THR A 223 11.46 -13.53 -5.33
CA THR A 223 11.83 -12.90 -6.60
C THR A 223 11.90 -11.38 -6.50
N LEU A 224 10.96 -10.75 -5.77
CA LEU A 224 11.00 -9.31 -5.52
C LEU A 224 12.26 -8.90 -4.74
N ILE A 225 12.58 -9.62 -3.66
CA ILE A 225 13.74 -9.34 -2.83
C ILE A 225 15.03 -9.52 -3.64
N GLU A 226 15.15 -10.62 -4.39
CA GLU A 226 16.29 -10.90 -5.24
C GLU A 226 16.46 -9.87 -6.38
N ASP A 227 15.37 -9.45 -7.04
CA ASP A 227 15.45 -8.43 -8.11
C ASP A 227 15.85 -7.05 -7.56
N LEU A 228 15.38 -6.68 -6.36
CA LEU A 228 15.83 -5.47 -5.68
C LEU A 228 17.31 -5.55 -5.30
N ASP A 229 17.77 -6.68 -4.76
CA ASP A 229 19.16 -6.90 -4.37
C ASP A 229 20.09 -6.83 -5.59
N GLN A 230 19.78 -7.58 -6.66
CA GLN A 230 20.57 -7.60 -7.91
C GLN A 230 20.66 -6.22 -8.59
N ARG A 231 19.69 -5.34 -8.35
CA ARG A 231 19.69 -3.96 -8.84
C ARG A 231 20.37 -2.97 -7.89
N GLY A 232 20.86 -3.42 -6.74
CA GLY A 232 21.41 -2.55 -5.70
C GLY A 232 20.37 -1.61 -5.08
N MET A 233 19.10 -2.00 -5.09
CA MET A 233 17.99 -1.21 -4.56
C MET A 233 17.52 -1.67 -3.18
N LEU A 234 17.89 -2.89 -2.77
CA LEU A 234 17.36 -3.49 -1.54
C LEU A 234 17.76 -2.72 -0.28
N ASP A 235 18.97 -2.20 -0.23
CA ASP A 235 19.45 -1.44 0.93
C ASP A 235 18.70 -0.10 1.11
N GLU A 236 18.12 0.46 0.02
CA GLU A 236 17.33 1.68 0.04
C GLU A 236 15.81 1.43 -0.06
N THR A 237 15.38 0.17 0.01
CA THR A 237 13.97 -0.20 -0.16
C THR A 237 13.54 -1.17 0.93
N LEU A 238 12.67 -0.71 1.84
CA LEU A 238 12.05 -1.58 2.83
C LEU A 238 10.89 -2.35 2.19
N VAL A 239 10.97 -3.66 2.21
CA VAL A 239 9.86 -4.57 1.86
C VAL A 239 9.21 -5.05 3.16
N VAL A 240 7.92 -4.79 3.30
CA VAL A 240 7.10 -5.27 4.43
C VAL A 240 6.04 -6.21 3.88
N TRP A 241 6.08 -7.48 4.31
CA TRP A 241 5.05 -8.46 3.99
C TRP A 241 4.31 -8.86 5.26
N MET A 242 3.03 -8.55 5.31
CA MET A 242 2.20 -8.70 6.50
C MET A 242 0.72 -8.90 6.17
N GLY A 243 -0.02 -9.44 7.12
CA GLY A 243 -1.48 -9.39 7.20
C GLY A 243 -1.93 -8.50 8.36
N GLU A 244 -3.24 -8.41 8.55
CA GLU A 244 -3.86 -7.61 9.62
C GLU A 244 -3.79 -8.30 10.97
N PHE A 245 -3.84 -9.64 10.99
CA PHE A 245 -3.87 -10.49 12.17
C PHE A 245 -3.45 -11.91 11.82
N GLY A 246 -3.24 -12.73 12.85
CA GLY A 246 -2.96 -14.16 12.74
C GLY A 246 -4.23 -15.01 12.62
N ARG A 247 -4.05 -16.31 12.88
CA ARG A 247 -5.12 -17.30 12.83
C ARG A 247 -5.20 -18.08 14.15
N THR A 248 -6.42 -18.45 14.56
CA THR A 248 -6.64 -19.15 15.82
C THR A 248 -5.76 -20.39 15.97
N PRO A 249 -5.18 -20.64 17.17
CA PRO A 249 -4.45 -21.88 17.47
C PRO A 249 -5.28 -23.14 17.24
N LYS A 250 -6.56 -23.06 17.54
CA LYS A 250 -7.53 -24.14 17.31
C LYS A 250 -8.08 -24.12 15.90
N ILE A 251 -8.12 -25.31 15.28
CA ILE A 251 -8.86 -25.55 14.04
C ILE A 251 -10.36 -25.56 14.36
N ASN A 252 -11.13 -24.81 13.58
CA ASN A 252 -12.57 -24.75 13.73
C ASN A 252 -13.29 -25.96 13.12
N LYS A 253 -14.61 -26.05 13.31
CA LYS A 253 -15.45 -27.16 12.80
C LYS A 253 -15.45 -27.30 11.27
N ASN A 254 -15.01 -26.28 10.54
CA ASN A 254 -14.93 -26.28 9.08
C ASN A 254 -13.53 -26.64 8.56
N ALA A 255 -12.68 -27.24 9.39
CA ALA A 255 -11.28 -27.57 9.10
C ALA A 255 -10.49 -26.34 8.59
N SER A 256 -10.70 -25.21 9.24
CA SER A 256 -10.05 -23.93 8.97
C SER A 256 -9.69 -23.22 10.29
N ARG A 257 -9.19 -22.00 10.20
CA ARG A 257 -8.87 -21.17 11.37
C ARG A 257 -9.54 -19.82 11.22
N ASP A 258 -9.98 -19.26 12.34
CA ASP A 258 -10.60 -17.94 12.41
C ASP A 258 -9.55 -16.84 12.67
N HIS A 259 -9.96 -15.58 12.73
CA HIS A 259 -9.09 -14.44 13.00
C HIS A 259 -8.54 -14.49 14.44
N TRP A 260 -7.27 -14.14 14.60
CA TRP A 260 -6.59 -14.12 15.88
C TRP A 260 -5.60 -12.97 15.97
N PRO A 261 -6.00 -11.82 16.52
CA PRO A 261 -5.15 -10.62 16.55
C PRO A 261 -4.01 -10.69 17.57
N GLN A 262 -4.06 -11.62 18.53
CA GLN A 262 -3.10 -11.69 19.63
C GLN A 262 -1.71 -12.15 19.21
N CYS A 263 -1.58 -12.90 18.12
CA CYS A 263 -0.27 -13.40 17.68
C CYS A 263 -0.22 -13.60 16.17
N TYR A 264 0.73 -12.97 15.52
CA TYR A 264 1.03 -13.16 14.10
C TYR A 264 2.47 -12.78 13.77
N SER A 265 2.92 -13.08 12.56
CA SER A 265 4.28 -12.82 12.12
C SER A 265 4.29 -11.85 10.94
N VAL A 266 5.34 -11.03 10.88
CA VAL A 266 5.61 -10.08 9.80
C VAL A 266 7.00 -10.36 9.25
N LEU A 267 7.19 -10.19 7.93
CA LEU A 267 8.50 -10.25 7.31
C LEU A 267 8.92 -8.85 6.88
N LEU A 268 10.16 -8.49 7.23
CA LEU A 268 10.83 -7.28 6.79
C LEU A 268 12.08 -7.66 5.98
N ALA A 269 12.35 -6.95 4.89
CA ALA A 269 13.57 -7.15 4.12
C ALA A 269 14.05 -5.81 3.52
N GLY A 270 15.36 -5.61 3.48
CA GLY A 270 15.98 -4.39 2.99
C GLY A 270 15.86 -3.20 3.93
N GLY A 271 16.27 -2.01 3.48
CA GLY A 271 16.15 -0.76 4.24
C GLY A 271 16.80 -0.84 5.62
N ASP A 272 18.04 -1.32 5.72
CA ASP A 272 18.82 -1.46 6.97
C ASP A 272 18.26 -2.49 7.98
N VAL A 273 17.36 -3.39 7.59
CA VAL A 273 16.91 -4.49 8.45
C VAL A 273 17.96 -5.60 8.49
N LYS A 274 18.25 -6.15 9.68
CA LYS A 274 19.15 -7.29 9.87
C LYS A 274 18.73 -8.49 9.03
N LYS A 275 19.67 -9.02 8.23
CA LYS A 275 19.42 -10.16 7.35
C LYS A 275 19.44 -11.48 8.14
N GLY A 276 18.47 -12.37 7.86
CA GLY A 276 18.40 -13.68 8.47
C GLY A 276 18.15 -13.67 9.97
N PHE A 277 17.59 -12.61 10.51
CA PHE A 277 17.31 -12.42 11.92
C PHE A 277 15.84 -12.71 12.24
N VAL A 278 15.59 -13.36 13.36
CA VAL A 278 14.26 -13.59 13.90
C VAL A 278 14.16 -12.86 15.23
N TYR A 279 13.16 -12.01 15.38
CA TYR A 279 12.87 -11.27 16.59
C TYR A 279 11.53 -11.66 17.16
N GLY A 280 11.50 -11.91 18.46
CA GLY A 280 10.31 -12.36 19.16
C GLY A 280 10.00 -13.86 18.96
N LYS A 281 9.18 -14.37 19.85
CA LYS A 281 8.76 -15.76 19.87
C LYS A 281 7.38 -15.89 20.47
N SER A 282 6.54 -16.75 19.90
CA SER A 282 5.25 -17.12 20.47
C SER A 282 5.39 -18.21 21.51
N ASP A 283 4.34 -18.39 22.31
CA ASP A 283 4.15 -19.57 23.10
C ASP A 283 4.09 -20.84 22.21
N LYS A 284 4.14 -22.02 22.82
CA LYS A 284 4.14 -23.32 22.12
C LYS A 284 2.88 -23.57 21.27
N HIS A 285 1.83 -22.79 21.46
CA HIS A 285 0.56 -22.92 20.74
C HIS A 285 0.35 -21.83 19.69
N ALA A 286 1.29 -20.87 19.57
CA ALA A 286 1.15 -19.66 18.77
C ALA A 286 -0.13 -18.86 19.14
N SER A 287 -0.44 -18.84 20.44
CA SER A 287 -1.58 -18.12 20.99
C SER A 287 -1.25 -16.67 21.29
N GLU A 288 -0.08 -16.45 21.89
CA GLU A 288 0.37 -15.13 22.35
C GLU A 288 1.88 -15.01 22.17
N PRO A 289 2.43 -13.79 22.02
CA PRO A 289 3.86 -13.55 22.12
C PRO A 289 4.37 -13.89 23.53
N GLU A 290 5.47 -14.63 23.64
CA GLU A 290 6.10 -15.03 24.90
C GLU A 290 7.40 -14.27 25.16
N GLU A 291 8.16 -13.98 24.09
CA GLU A 291 9.43 -13.26 24.18
C GLU A 291 9.41 -12.12 23.14
N ASP A 292 9.95 -10.97 23.48
CA ASP A 292 10.17 -9.82 22.60
C ASP A 292 8.93 -9.45 21.75
N ALA A 293 7.80 -9.27 22.43
CA ALA A 293 6.54 -8.93 21.78
C ALA A 293 6.64 -7.58 21.05
N VAL A 294 6.13 -7.52 19.81
CA VAL A 294 6.06 -6.31 19.00
C VAL A 294 4.60 -5.94 18.79
N THR A 295 4.23 -4.73 19.21
CA THR A 295 2.88 -4.22 18.98
C THR A 295 2.73 -3.65 17.55
N PRO A 296 1.50 -3.50 17.02
CA PRO A 296 1.29 -2.78 15.76
C PRO A 296 1.84 -1.35 15.78
N GLU A 297 1.82 -0.69 16.93
CA GLU A 297 2.37 0.64 17.16
C GLU A 297 3.90 0.63 17.03
N ASP A 298 4.59 -0.36 17.59
CA ASP A 298 6.06 -0.51 17.50
C ASP A 298 6.50 -0.84 16.07
N LEU A 299 5.75 -1.72 15.38
CA LEU A 299 5.99 -2.00 13.97
C LEU A 299 5.82 -0.72 13.13
N THR A 300 4.80 0.08 13.42
CA THR A 300 4.57 1.37 12.75
C THR A 300 5.72 2.34 13.00
N ALA A 301 6.16 2.48 14.25
CA ALA A 301 7.29 3.31 14.62
C ALA A 301 8.57 2.85 13.90
N THR A 302 8.79 1.52 13.82
CA THR A 302 9.93 0.92 13.12
C THR A 302 9.90 1.25 11.62
N ILE A 303 8.75 1.12 10.96
CA ILE A 303 8.58 1.46 9.54
C ILE A 303 8.89 2.93 9.30
N TYR A 304 8.35 3.84 10.11
CA TYR A 304 8.62 5.27 9.93
C TYR A 304 10.09 5.60 10.20
N TYR A 305 10.69 5.03 11.23
CA TYR A 305 12.10 5.23 11.53
C TYR A 305 12.99 4.82 10.36
N LEU A 306 12.78 3.63 9.78
CA LEU A 306 13.51 3.13 8.62
C LEU A 306 13.27 3.98 7.35
N LEU A 307 12.15 4.70 7.27
CA LEU A 307 11.89 5.68 6.20
C LEU A 307 12.48 7.07 6.50
N GLY A 308 13.21 7.24 7.61
CA GLY A 308 13.79 8.52 8.01
C GLY A 308 12.77 9.52 8.55
N ILE A 309 11.61 9.03 9.01
CA ILE A 309 10.54 9.84 9.60
C ILE A 309 10.54 9.59 11.12
N ASP A 310 10.76 10.62 11.94
CA ASP A 310 10.67 10.48 13.40
C ASP A 310 9.23 10.06 13.79
N PRO A 311 9.02 8.88 14.38
CA PRO A 311 7.69 8.38 14.74
C PRO A 311 6.94 9.26 15.76
N ARG A 312 7.64 10.14 16.48
CA ARG A 312 7.06 11.07 17.46
C ARG A 312 6.54 12.36 16.83
N LEU A 313 6.71 12.54 15.52
CA LEU A 313 6.14 13.69 14.82
C LEU A 313 4.62 13.71 14.96
N HIS A 314 4.06 14.92 14.91
CA HIS A 314 2.63 15.14 15.00
C HIS A 314 2.04 15.48 13.64
N ILE A 315 0.85 14.96 13.42
CA ILE A 315 -0.07 15.36 12.36
C ILE A 315 -1.30 15.99 13.01
N PHE A 316 -1.98 16.85 12.28
CA PHE A 316 -3.14 17.56 12.83
C PHE A 316 -4.41 17.03 12.18
N ASP A 317 -5.42 16.79 12.99
CA ASP A 317 -6.74 16.39 12.51
C ASP A 317 -7.55 17.61 11.99
N THR A 318 -8.81 17.38 11.65
CA THR A 318 -9.71 18.44 11.14
C THR A 318 -10.11 19.50 12.16
N GLN A 319 -9.74 19.31 13.43
CA GLN A 319 -9.96 20.22 14.56
C GLN A 319 -8.65 20.84 15.06
N ASP A 320 -7.57 20.74 14.28
CA ASP A 320 -6.21 21.18 14.64
C ASP A 320 -5.66 20.55 15.94
N ARG A 321 -6.14 19.36 16.31
CA ARG A 321 -5.59 18.62 17.43
C ARG A 321 -4.33 17.88 16.99
N PRO A 322 -3.19 18.03 17.74
CA PRO A 322 -1.98 17.30 17.43
C PRO A 322 -2.12 15.82 17.80
N LEU A 323 -1.83 14.93 16.85
CA LEU A 323 -1.85 13.49 17.01
C LEU A 323 -0.48 12.94 16.59
N MET A 324 0.13 12.10 17.42
CA MET A 324 1.39 11.43 17.06
C MET A 324 1.15 10.48 15.88
N ILE A 325 2.13 10.38 14.99
CA ILE A 325 2.04 9.44 13.84
C ILE A 325 2.21 7.98 14.28
N SER A 326 2.90 7.74 15.40
CA SER A 326 2.90 6.47 16.12
C SER A 326 3.02 6.69 17.62
N SER A 327 2.41 5.83 18.41
CA SER A 327 2.55 5.79 19.87
C SER A 327 3.54 4.72 20.34
N GLY A 328 4.07 3.89 19.43
CA GLY A 328 5.05 2.85 19.72
C GLY A 328 6.50 3.35 19.62
N GLU A 329 7.41 2.47 19.96
CA GLU A 329 8.86 2.71 19.87
C GLU A 329 9.46 1.84 18.76
N PRO A 330 10.45 2.35 17.98
CA PRO A 330 11.13 1.54 16.98
C PRO A 330 11.85 0.35 17.60
N VAL A 331 11.69 -0.83 17.03
CA VAL A 331 12.38 -2.05 17.46
C VAL A 331 13.83 -2.00 16.94
N MET A 332 14.72 -1.37 17.70
CA MET A 332 16.10 -1.12 17.30
C MET A 332 16.90 -2.40 17.07
N ASP A 333 16.55 -3.49 17.74
CA ASP A 333 17.20 -4.79 17.56
C ASP A 333 17.00 -5.41 16.17
N LEU A 334 16.02 -4.95 15.41
CA LEU A 334 15.81 -5.34 14.00
C LEU A 334 16.73 -4.59 13.03
N ILE A 335 17.36 -3.50 13.46
CA ILE A 335 18.10 -2.58 12.59
C ILE A 335 19.59 -2.95 12.59
N ALA A 336 20.23 -2.95 11.42
CA ALA A 336 21.63 -3.35 11.22
C ALA A 336 22.65 -2.32 11.71
#